data_b151a3d1b5e2a96c1f6c60fd3a385e33
#
_entry.id   b151a3d1b5e2a96c1f6c60fd3a385e33
#
_cell.length_a   1.000
_cell.length_b   1.000
_cell.length_c   1.000
_cell.angle_alpha   90.00
_cell.angle_beta   90.00
_cell.angle_gamma   90.00
#
_symmetry.space_group_name_H-M   'P 1'
#
loop_
_entity.id
_entity.type
_entity.pdbx_description
1 polymer ?
#
loop_
_entity_poly.entity_id
_entity_poly.type
_entity_poly.pdbx_seq_one_letter_code
_entity_poly.pdbx_strand_id
1 'polypeptide(L)'
;MSSATDVVFLSAARTPMGGMMGSLSSMSAPELAAVAIRAAIERAGIDAAAIEEGIMGCVLPAGVKQGPARQAMRQAGIPDANGATTINKLCGSGMKATMLAHDLIKAGSGEILL
;
A
#
# COMPACT_ATOMS: atom_id res chain seq x y z
N MET A 1 -4.44 12.85 23.80
CA MET A 1 -4.13 13.90 22.81
C MET A 1 -2.99 13.46 21.91
N SER A 2 -3.09 13.76 20.62
CA SER A 2 -1.98 13.50 19.72
C SER A 2 -0.85 14.52 19.95
N SER A 3 0.39 14.12 19.70
CA SER A 3 1.55 14.99 19.69
C SER A 3 2.08 15.17 18.27
N ALA A 4 2.97 16.13 18.03
CA ALA A 4 3.60 16.36 16.73
C ALA A 4 4.44 15.14 16.25
N THR A 5 4.75 14.19 17.15
CA THR A 5 5.51 12.98 16.86
C THR A 5 4.62 11.73 16.71
N ASP A 6 3.31 11.88 16.88
CA ASP A 6 2.40 10.75 16.73
C ASP A 6 2.24 10.37 15.26
N VAL A 7 2.26 9.08 14.99
CA VAL A 7 1.93 8.53 13.67
C VAL A 7 0.45 8.24 13.65
N VAL A 8 -0.23 8.72 12.63
CA VAL A 8 -1.68 8.59 12.51
C VAL A 8 -2.08 8.00 11.16
N PHE A 9 -3.24 7.35 11.10
CA PHE A 9 -3.86 6.97 9.85
C PHE A 9 -4.62 8.13 9.24
N LEU A 10 -4.32 8.47 8.00
CA LEU A 10 -5.06 9.51 7.26
C LEU A 10 -6.32 8.94 6.60
N SER A 11 -6.27 7.71 6.15
CA SER A 11 -7.40 7.02 5.53
C SER A 11 -7.15 5.51 5.49
N ALA A 12 -8.18 4.77 5.08
CA ALA A 12 -8.09 3.36 4.77
C ALA A 12 -9.07 3.00 3.66
N ALA A 13 -8.71 2.02 2.85
CA ALA A 13 -9.57 1.50 1.79
C ALA A 13 -9.27 0.02 1.55
N ARG A 14 -10.28 -0.69 1.10
CA ARG A 14 -10.21 -2.12 0.82
C ARG A 14 -11.13 -2.45 -0.36
N THR A 15 -10.68 -3.35 -1.23
CA THR A 15 -11.59 -3.98 -2.19
C THR A 15 -12.48 -5.02 -1.48
N PRO A 16 -13.56 -5.49 -2.09
CA PRO A 16 -14.21 -6.71 -1.63
C PRO A 16 -13.20 -7.86 -1.56
N MET A 17 -13.40 -8.81 -0.66
CA MET A 17 -12.52 -9.97 -0.55
C MET A 17 -12.72 -10.96 -1.70
N GLY A 18 -13.94 -11.10 -2.15
CA GLY A 18 -14.29 -12.08 -3.17
C GLY A 18 -14.16 -13.51 -2.70
N GLY A 19 -14.38 -14.45 -3.60
CA GLY A 19 -14.18 -15.87 -3.39
C GLY A 19 -13.11 -16.41 -4.33
N MET A 20 -12.59 -17.58 -4.04
CA MET A 20 -11.62 -18.25 -4.90
C MET A 20 -12.24 -18.48 -6.30
N MET A 21 -11.51 -18.06 -7.35
CA MET A 21 -11.97 -18.10 -8.74
C MET A 21 -13.32 -17.38 -8.96
N GLY A 22 -13.65 -16.42 -8.10
CA GLY A 22 -14.92 -15.70 -8.11
C GLY A 22 -14.89 -14.41 -8.93
N SER A 23 -15.69 -13.43 -8.51
CA SER A 23 -15.94 -12.20 -9.27
C SER A 23 -14.71 -11.31 -9.51
N LEU A 24 -13.67 -11.45 -8.69
CA LEU A 24 -12.42 -10.69 -8.84
C LEU A 24 -11.33 -11.47 -9.60
N SER A 25 -11.60 -12.66 -10.09
CA SER A 25 -10.60 -13.54 -10.71
C SER A 25 -9.97 -12.98 -11.99
N SER A 26 -10.64 -12.04 -12.67
CA SER A 26 -10.11 -11.38 -13.86
C SER A 26 -9.11 -10.26 -13.56
N MET A 27 -8.95 -9.86 -12.30
CA MET A 27 -8.05 -8.79 -11.90
C MET A 27 -6.80 -9.36 -11.23
N SER A 28 -5.64 -8.83 -11.59
CA SER A 28 -4.39 -9.16 -10.92
C SER A 28 -4.31 -8.52 -9.53
N ALA A 29 -3.42 -9.04 -8.68
CA ALA A 29 -3.20 -8.45 -7.36
C ALA A 29 -2.77 -6.97 -7.43
N PRO A 30 -1.84 -6.55 -8.32
CA PRO A 30 -1.53 -5.13 -8.48
C PRO A 30 -2.71 -4.27 -8.92
N GLU A 31 -3.57 -4.77 -9.80
CA GLU A 31 -4.78 -4.04 -10.23
C GLU A 31 -5.75 -3.83 -9.07
N LEU A 32 -5.99 -4.85 -8.26
CA LEU A 32 -6.81 -4.74 -7.06
C LEU A 32 -6.22 -3.76 -6.06
N ALA A 33 -4.92 -3.86 -5.84
CA ALA A 33 -4.21 -2.94 -4.93
C ALA A 33 -4.29 -1.49 -5.43
N ALA A 34 -4.15 -1.25 -6.73
CA ALA A 34 -4.24 0.08 -7.31
C ALA A 34 -5.60 0.74 -7.07
N VAL A 35 -6.69 -0.03 -7.12
CA VAL A 35 -8.03 0.46 -6.78
C VAL A 35 -8.08 0.95 -5.34
N ALA A 36 -7.58 0.15 -4.40
CA ALA A 36 -7.56 0.51 -2.97
C ALA A 36 -6.65 1.72 -2.71
N ILE A 37 -5.48 1.78 -3.35
CA ILE A 37 -4.54 2.89 -3.23
C ILE A 37 -5.18 4.20 -3.68
N ARG A 38 -5.79 4.23 -4.87
CA ARG A 38 -6.48 5.43 -5.38
C ARG A 38 -7.56 5.91 -4.41
N ALA A 39 -8.36 4.99 -3.89
CA ALA A 39 -9.40 5.32 -2.93
C ALA A 39 -8.83 5.87 -1.62
N ALA A 40 -7.74 5.30 -1.13
CA ALA A 40 -7.08 5.78 0.09
C ALA A 40 -6.51 7.19 -0.09
N ILE A 41 -5.86 7.47 -1.23
CA ILE A 41 -5.33 8.79 -1.56
C ILE A 41 -6.47 9.83 -1.62
N GLU A 42 -7.54 9.51 -2.32
CA GLU A 42 -8.71 10.39 -2.44
C GLU A 42 -9.33 10.70 -1.08
N ARG A 43 -9.54 9.68 -0.26
CA ARG A 43 -10.11 9.84 1.09
C ARG A 43 -9.21 10.63 2.02
N ALA A 44 -7.90 10.48 1.88
CA ALA A 44 -6.93 11.24 2.67
C ALA A 44 -6.85 12.71 2.23
N GLY A 45 -7.29 13.03 1.03
CA GLY A 45 -7.23 14.38 0.47
C GLY A 45 -5.81 14.87 0.21
N ILE A 46 -4.89 13.95 -0.11
CA ILE A 46 -3.49 14.25 -0.39
C ILE A 46 -3.17 14.08 -1.87
N ASP A 47 -2.07 14.68 -2.32
CA ASP A 47 -1.52 14.42 -3.64
C ASP A 47 -0.80 13.06 -3.64
N ALA A 48 -0.96 12.29 -4.70
CA ALA A 48 -0.24 11.03 -4.87
C ALA A 48 1.29 11.19 -4.79
N ALA A 49 1.81 12.32 -5.27
CA ALA A 49 3.23 12.64 -5.20
C ALA A 49 3.76 12.87 -3.77
N ALA A 50 2.89 13.11 -2.81
CA ALA A 50 3.26 13.28 -1.41
C ALA A 50 3.58 11.97 -0.70
N ILE A 51 3.21 10.83 -1.27
CA ILE A 51 3.53 9.52 -0.71
C ILE A 51 4.98 9.20 -1.02
N GLU A 52 5.81 9.15 0.00
CA GLU A 52 7.25 8.97 -0.15
C GLU A 52 7.62 7.51 -0.37
N GLU A 53 6.89 6.59 0.24
CA GLU A 53 7.06 5.15 0.04
C GLU A 53 5.75 4.40 0.25
N GLY A 54 5.54 3.35 -0.55
CA GLY A 54 4.48 2.37 -0.34
C GLY A 54 5.07 1.03 0.07
N ILE A 55 4.51 0.43 1.11
CA ILE A 55 4.92 -0.90 1.60
C ILE A 55 3.70 -1.80 1.53
N MET A 56 3.76 -2.82 0.68
CA MET A 56 2.62 -3.71 0.47
C MET A 56 2.97 -5.16 0.74
N GLY A 57 2.09 -5.85 1.43
CA GLY A 57 2.20 -7.29 1.65
C GLY A 57 1.72 -8.07 0.43
N CYS A 58 2.50 -9.07 0.02
CA CYS A 58 2.09 -10.02 -1.00
C CYS A 58 2.61 -11.40 -0.62
N VAL A 59 1.69 -12.31 -0.30
CA VAL A 59 2.03 -13.65 0.19
C VAL A 59 2.35 -14.61 -0.97
N LEU A 60 1.62 -14.48 -2.07
CA LEU A 60 1.70 -15.38 -3.22
C LEU A 60 2.02 -14.58 -4.48
N PRO A 61 3.30 -14.23 -4.71
CA PRO A 61 3.70 -13.42 -5.86
C PRO A 61 3.85 -14.20 -7.17
N ALA A 62 3.63 -15.51 -7.16
CA ALA A 62 3.76 -16.32 -8.36
C ALA A 62 2.83 -15.83 -9.47
N GLY A 63 3.37 -15.60 -10.67
CA GLY A 63 2.63 -15.10 -11.81
C GLY A 63 2.32 -13.59 -11.79
N VAL A 64 2.68 -12.87 -10.73
CA VAL A 64 2.43 -11.44 -10.57
C VAL A 64 3.57 -10.58 -11.15
N LYS A 65 4.64 -11.20 -11.60
CA LYS A 65 5.85 -10.53 -12.09
C LYS A 65 6.64 -9.86 -10.96
N GLN A 66 7.48 -8.89 -11.31
CA GLN A 66 8.37 -8.25 -10.34
C GLN A 66 7.67 -7.12 -9.59
N GLY A 67 7.94 -7.02 -8.30
CA GLY A 67 7.57 -5.89 -7.47
C GLY A 67 6.08 -5.56 -7.50
N PRO A 68 5.20 -6.40 -6.96
CA PRO A 68 3.76 -6.11 -6.95
C PRO A 68 3.41 -4.73 -6.38
N ALA A 69 4.10 -4.29 -5.32
CA ALA A 69 3.92 -2.96 -4.75
C ALA A 69 4.24 -1.86 -5.79
N ARG A 70 5.34 -1.97 -6.49
CA ARG A 70 5.71 -1.02 -7.55
C ARG A 70 4.66 -0.97 -8.65
N GLN A 71 4.19 -2.12 -9.11
CA GLN A 71 3.16 -2.18 -10.13
C GLN A 71 1.87 -1.50 -9.67
N ALA A 72 1.43 -1.79 -8.45
CA ALA A 72 0.21 -1.20 -7.88
C ALA A 72 0.32 0.32 -7.75
N MET A 73 1.44 0.81 -7.24
CA MET A 73 1.67 2.23 -7.06
C MET A 73 1.70 2.99 -8.40
N ARG A 74 2.37 2.44 -9.40
CA ARG A 74 2.38 3.05 -10.76
C ARG A 74 0.97 3.09 -11.36
N GLN A 75 0.22 2.01 -11.27
CA GLN A 75 -1.16 1.95 -11.75
C GLN A 75 -2.08 2.92 -11.00
N ALA A 76 -1.78 3.21 -9.74
CA ALA A 76 -2.52 4.18 -8.93
C ALA A 76 -2.11 5.63 -9.20
N GLY A 77 -1.06 5.88 -9.98
CA GLY A 77 -0.61 7.22 -10.34
C GLY A 77 0.43 7.81 -9.39
N ILE A 78 1.04 7.00 -8.54
CA ILE A 78 2.15 7.46 -7.69
C ILE A 78 3.41 7.56 -8.55
N PRO A 79 4.17 8.69 -8.50
CA PRO A 79 5.36 8.87 -9.30
C PRO A 79 6.44 7.80 -9.08
N ASP A 80 7.17 7.47 -10.13
CA ASP A 80 8.23 6.44 -10.07
C ASP A 80 9.41 6.81 -9.16
N ALA A 81 9.57 8.09 -8.86
CA ALA A 81 10.60 8.57 -7.93
C ALA A 81 10.35 8.11 -6.48
N ASN A 82 9.10 7.76 -6.16
CA ASN A 82 8.69 7.37 -4.81
C ASN A 82 8.98 5.89 -4.58
N GLY A 83 9.40 5.52 -3.37
CA GLY A 83 9.79 4.16 -3.05
C GLY A 83 8.63 3.17 -3.07
N ALA A 84 8.91 1.92 -3.40
CA ALA A 84 7.95 0.83 -3.37
C ALA A 84 8.61 -0.45 -2.85
N THR A 85 8.06 -1.00 -1.80
CA THR A 85 8.59 -2.21 -1.16
C THR A 85 7.49 -3.26 -1.05
N THR A 86 7.79 -4.46 -1.49
CA THR A 86 6.93 -5.63 -1.33
C THR A 86 7.50 -6.50 -0.23
N ILE A 87 6.66 -6.88 0.74
CA ILE A 87 7.07 -7.74 1.85
C ILE A 87 6.20 -8.99 1.94
N ASN A 88 6.73 -10.01 2.57
CA ASN A 88 5.99 -11.23 2.84
C ASN A 88 6.24 -11.70 4.27
N LYS A 89 5.22 -11.68 5.09
CA LYS A 89 5.16 -12.28 6.41
C LYS A 89 3.90 -13.17 6.50
N LEU A 90 3.65 -13.94 5.45
CA LEU A 90 2.47 -14.80 5.35
C LEU A 90 1.19 -13.99 5.64
N CYS A 91 0.25 -14.53 6.40
CA CYS A 91 -1.02 -13.87 6.71
C CYS A 91 -0.87 -12.54 7.46
N GLY A 92 0.28 -12.29 8.08
CA GLY A 92 0.60 -11.05 8.79
C GLY A 92 1.24 -9.96 7.92
N SER A 93 1.33 -10.14 6.60
CA SER A 93 2.07 -9.22 5.72
C SER A 93 1.53 -7.79 5.74
N GLY A 94 0.21 -7.61 5.68
CA GLY A 94 -0.40 -6.28 5.72
C GLY A 94 -0.20 -5.57 7.06
N MET A 95 -0.35 -6.29 8.16
CA MET A 95 -0.07 -5.75 9.49
C MET A 95 1.41 -5.38 9.62
N LYS A 96 2.32 -6.23 9.15
CA LYS A 96 3.76 -5.93 9.17
C LYS A 96 4.10 -4.72 8.31
N ALA A 97 3.47 -4.56 7.15
CA ALA A 97 3.65 -3.38 6.32
C ALA A 97 3.27 -2.11 7.08
N THR A 98 2.15 -2.12 7.77
CA THR A 98 1.70 -1.00 8.62
C THR A 98 2.69 -0.69 9.74
N MET A 99 3.19 -1.71 10.41
CA MET A 99 4.20 -1.54 11.48
C MET A 99 5.51 -0.95 10.94
N LEU A 100 5.95 -1.41 9.78
CA LEU A 100 7.16 -0.88 9.13
C LEU A 100 6.97 0.59 8.72
N ALA A 101 5.80 0.95 8.19
CA ALA A 101 5.50 2.34 7.86
C ALA A 101 5.56 3.23 9.10
N HIS A 102 4.95 2.79 10.22
CA HIS A 102 5.06 3.47 11.50
C HIS A 102 6.52 3.68 11.91
N ASP A 103 7.32 2.62 11.88
CA ASP A 103 8.71 2.67 12.34
C ASP A 103 9.58 3.57 11.44
N LEU A 104 9.35 3.56 10.13
CA LEU A 104 10.04 4.44 9.18
C LEU A 104 9.71 5.92 9.44
N ILE A 105 8.46 6.25 9.73
CA ILE A 105 8.06 7.62 10.09
C ILE A 105 8.73 8.01 11.42
N LYS A 106 8.70 7.15 12.42
CA LYS A 106 9.37 7.41 13.70
C LYS A 106 10.89 7.59 13.55
N ALA A 107 11.50 6.87 12.62
CA ALA A 107 12.93 6.99 12.34
C ALA A 107 13.29 8.23 11.50
N GLY A 108 12.31 8.94 10.98
CA GLY A 108 12.54 10.13 10.13
C GLY A 108 12.84 9.80 8.67
N SER A 109 12.53 8.56 8.23
CA SER A 109 12.77 8.13 6.85
C SER A 109 11.68 8.60 5.86
N GLY A 110 10.61 9.16 6.36
CA GLY A 110 9.51 9.73 5.56
C GLY A 110 8.41 10.25 6.48
N GLU A 111 7.51 11.03 5.91
CA GLU A 111 6.38 11.63 6.65
C GLU A 111 5.04 11.04 6.24
N ILE A 112 4.86 10.69 4.95
CA ILE A 112 3.63 10.11 4.42
C ILE A 112 3.96 8.81 3.70
N LEU A 113 3.49 7.71 4.25
CA LEU A 113 3.68 6.37 3.71
C LEU A 113 2.33 5.69 3.45
N LEU A 114 2.35 4.73 2.53
CA LEU A 114 1.20 3.93 2.14
C LEU A 114 1.45 2.46 2.50
#